data_4f17e65ad176ca1196d3720e8d50b897
#
_entry.id   4f17e65ad176ca1196d3720e8d50b897
#
_cell.length_a   1.000
_cell.length_b   1.000
_cell.length_c   1.000
_cell.angle_alpha   90.00
_cell.angle_beta   90.00
_cell.angle_gamma   90.00
#
_symmetry.space_group_name_H-M   'P 1'
#
loop_
_entity.id
_entity.type
_entity.pdbx_description
1 polymer ?
#
loop_
_entity_poly.entity_id
_entity_poly.type
_entity_poly.pdbx_seq_one_letter_code
_entity_poly.pdbx_strand_id
1 'polypeptide(L)'
;MTDETTLGGYLAKHQRPPAFGGPDGRAYSVAVMLSDEPDAGGRFGAALLFVRWSEAGDAPDGHVETDYVAFGASRDEAERTAHALSLHDVKQHLDRAVEARQREPDW
;
A
#
# COMPACT_ATOMS: atom_id res chain seq x y z
N MET A 1 -9.50 21.46 1.29
CA MET A 1 -10.19 20.47 2.14
C MET A 1 -9.53 19.12 1.95
N THR A 2 -9.25 18.44 3.05
CA THR A 2 -8.61 17.12 3.00
C THR A 2 -9.67 16.04 2.74
N ASP A 3 -9.43 15.21 1.73
CA ASP A 3 -10.32 14.11 1.39
C ASP A 3 -9.82 12.81 2.06
N GLU A 4 -10.50 12.40 3.13
CA GLU A 4 -10.15 11.20 3.89
C GLU A 4 -10.45 9.90 3.14
N THR A 5 -11.12 9.96 2.00
CA THR A 5 -11.42 8.76 1.22
C THR A 5 -10.25 8.30 0.35
N THR A 6 -9.20 9.12 0.25
CA THR A 6 -7.96 8.76 -0.44
C THR A 6 -6.86 8.45 0.57
N LEU A 7 -5.85 7.71 0.11
CA LEU A 7 -4.70 7.40 0.94
C LEU A 7 -3.99 8.67 1.43
N GLY A 8 -3.72 9.60 0.52
CA GLY A 8 -3.05 10.86 0.88
C GLY A 8 -3.90 11.72 1.79
N GLY A 9 -5.21 11.78 1.56
CA GLY A 9 -6.12 12.53 2.41
C GLY A 9 -6.16 11.98 3.83
N TYR A 10 -6.19 10.65 3.96
CA TYR A 10 -6.15 10.01 5.28
C TYR A 10 -4.84 10.32 6.01
N LEU A 11 -3.71 10.17 5.32
CA LEU A 11 -2.39 10.46 5.89
C LEU A 11 -2.29 11.91 6.36
N ALA A 12 -2.78 12.85 5.56
CA ALA A 12 -2.73 14.28 5.88
C ALA A 12 -3.56 14.59 7.12
N LYS A 13 -4.72 13.98 7.27
CA LYS A 13 -5.61 14.26 8.39
C LYS A 13 -5.17 13.56 9.67
N HIS A 14 -4.80 12.30 9.60
CA HIS A 14 -4.52 11.48 10.79
C HIS A 14 -3.05 11.40 11.14
N GLN A 15 -2.15 11.81 10.22
CA GLN A 15 -0.69 11.77 10.38
C GLN A 15 -0.18 10.36 10.74
N ARG A 16 -0.89 9.36 10.26
CA ARG A 16 -0.54 7.94 10.41
C ARG A 16 -1.16 7.16 9.26
N PRO A 17 -0.59 6.01 8.88
CA PRO A 17 -1.19 5.19 7.83
C PRO A 17 -2.53 4.61 8.27
N PRO A 18 -3.46 4.42 7.33
CA PRO A 18 -4.69 3.69 7.63
C PRO A 18 -4.37 2.23 7.92
N ALA A 19 -5.19 1.61 8.75
CA ALA A 19 -5.12 0.17 9.02
C ALA A 19 -6.32 -0.52 8.37
N PHE A 20 -6.07 -1.71 7.82
CA PHE A 20 -7.07 -2.51 7.14
C PHE A 20 -7.12 -3.90 7.73
N GLY A 21 -8.31 -4.52 7.73
CA GLY A 21 -8.42 -5.95 7.98
C GLY A 21 -8.17 -6.72 6.69
N GLY A 22 -7.28 -7.68 6.70
CA GLY A 22 -7.04 -8.55 5.55
C GLY A 22 -7.98 -9.75 5.52
N PRO A 23 -8.02 -10.47 4.39
CA PRO A 23 -8.87 -11.67 4.27
C PRO A 23 -8.39 -12.82 5.15
N ASP A 24 -7.20 -12.73 5.72
CA ASP A 24 -6.66 -13.69 6.68
C ASP A 24 -7.02 -13.35 8.13
N GLY A 25 -7.81 -12.31 8.36
CA GLY A 25 -8.22 -11.86 9.69
C GLY A 25 -7.18 -11.02 10.43
N ARG A 26 -6.05 -10.73 9.81
CA ARG A 26 -4.98 -9.94 10.42
C ARG A 26 -5.11 -8.47 10.05
N ALA A 27 -4.56 -7.61 10.88
CA ALA A 27 -4.50 -6.16 10.60
C ALA A 27 -3.26 -5.85 9.76
N TYR A 28 -3.41 -4.90 8.84
CA TYR A 28 -2.33 -4.44 7.96
C TYR A 28 -2.29 -2.92 7.95
N SER A 29 -1.10 -2.36 7.91
CA SER A 29 -0.90 -0.94 7.63
C SER A 29 -0.18 -0.79 6.29
N VAL A 30 -0.41 0.33 5.59
CA VAL A 30 0.10 0.53 4.24
C VAL A 30 1.19 1.60 4.21
N ALA A 31 2.21 1.36 3.39
CA ALA A 31 3.22 2.36 3.03
C ALA A 31 3.41 2.37 1.52
N VAL A 32 3.81 3.50 0.97
CA VAL A 32 4.12 3.63 -0.45
C VAL A 32 5.62 3.40 -0.64
N MET A 33 5.96 2.51 -1.57
CA MET A 33 7.35 2.25 -1.96
C MET A 33 7.58 2.78 -3.37
N LEU A 34 8.58 3.61 -3.53
CA LEU A 34 8.91 4.21 -4.82
C LEU A 34 10.10 3.48 -5.45
N SER A 35 10.08 3.34 -6.78
CA SER A 35 11.24 2.82 -7.50
C SER A 35 12.41 3.80 -7.38
N ASP A 36 13.63 3.27 -7.29
CA ASP A 36 14.83 4.11 -7.20
C ASP A 36 15.17 4.75 -8.54
N GLU A 37 14.85 4.05 -9.62
CA GLU A 37 15.19 4.48 -10.98
C GLU A 37 13.95 4.41 -11.88
N PRO A 38 13.95 5.22 -12.97
CA PRO A 38 12.84 5.14 -13.91
C PRO A 38 12.90 3.84 -14.72
N ASP A 39 11.74 3.42 -15.25
CA ASP A 39 11.66 2.29 -16.17
C ASP A 39 12.18 2.68 -17.56
N ALA A 40 12.07 1.75 -18.51
CA ALA A 40 12.53 1.99 -19.89
C ALA A 40 11.81 3.17 -20.58
N GLY A 41 10.60 3.49 -20.13
CA GLY A 41 9.83 4.65 -20.62
C GLY A 41 10.08 5.94 -19.87
N GLY A 42 11.01 5.95 -18.93
CA GLY A 42 11.32 7.14 -18.14
C GLY A 42 10.35 7.40 -17.00
N ARG A 43 9.52 6.42 -16.63
CA ARG A 43 8.54 6.58 -15.55
C ARG A 43 9.03 5.95 -14.25
N PHE A 44 8.73 6.63 -13.14
CA PHE A 44 8.92 6.07 -11.82
C PHE A 44 7.65 5.37 -11.37
N GLY A 45 7.79 4.28 -10.64
CA GLY A 45 6.67 3.50 -10.14
C GLY A 45 6.51 3.63 -8.64
N ALA A 46 5.26 3.48 -8.19
CA ALA A 46 4.92 3.40 -6.77
C ALA A 46 4.17 2.09 -6.53
N ALA A 47 4.64 1.32 -5.56
CA ALA A 47 4.00 0.10 -5.11
C ALA A 47 3.45 0.31 -3.70
N LEU A 48 2.57 -0.58 -3.27
CA LEU A 48 2.07 -0.56 -1.90
C LEU A 48 2.70 -1.70 -1.12
N LEU A 49 3.26 -1.37 0.04
CA LEU A 49 3.77 -2.33 1.00
C LEU A 49 2.79 -2.39 2.17
N PHE A 50 2.30 -3.58 2.47
CA PHE A 50 1.39 -3.78 3.59
C PHE A 50 2.11 -4.58 4.67
N VAL A 51 2.27 -3.97 5.84
CA VAL A 51 2.86 -4.63 7.01
C VAL A 51 1.75 -5.35 7.75
N ARG A 52 1.89 -6.67 7.91
CA ARG A 52 0.96 -7.48 8.68
C ARG A 52 1.34 -7.41 10.16
N TRP A 53 0.34 -7.22 11.00
CA TRP A 53 0.53 -7.17 12.45
C TRP A 53 0.19 -8.51 13.07
N SER A 54 0.81 -8.81 14.20
CA SER A 54 0.54 -10.01 14.98
C SER A 54 -0.92 -10.03 15.45
N GLU A 55 -1.42 -11.18 15.87
CA GLU A 55 -2.79 -11.29 16.36
C GLU A 55 -3.08 -10.34 17.51
N ALA A 56 -2.09 -10.12 18.38
CA ALA A 56 -2.21 -9.15 19.47
C ALA A 56 -2.14 -7.70 19.00
N GLY A 57 -1.69 -7.45 17.77
CA GLY A 57 -1.59 -6.11 17.20
C GLY A 57 -0.41 -5.30 17.68
N ASP A 58 0.55 -5.91 18.37
CA ASP A 58 1.65 -5.20 19.03
C ASP A 58 3.00 -5.32 18.33
N ALA A 59 3.11 -6.15 17.30
CA ALA A 59 4.37 -6.34 16.58
C ALA A 59 4.13 -6.68 15.12
N PRO A 60 5.03 -6.28 14.21
CA PRO A 60 4.96 -6.71 12.81
C PRO A 60 5.19 -8.22 12.72
N ASP A 61 4.48 -8.86 11.80
CA ASP A 61 4.47 -10.31 11.63
C ASP A 61 4.44 -10.69 10.16
N GLY A 62 5.18 -9.97 9.35
CA GLY A 62 5.27 -10.21 7.92
C GLY A 62 4.80 -9.03 7.10
N HIS A 63 4.83 -9.18 5.79
CA HIS A 63 4.38 -8.15 4.87
C HIS A 63 3.97 -8.76 3.55
N VAL A 64 3.17 -8.02 2.80
CA VAL A 64 2.86 -8.31 1.39
C VAL A 64 3.06 -7.03 0.59
N GLU A 65 3.38 -7.18 -0.68
CA GLU A 65 3.63 -6.06 -1.58
C GLU A 65 2.81 -6.22 -2.85
N THR A 66 2.48 -5.10 -3.48
CA THR A 66 1.88 -5.09 -4.80
C THR A 66 2.97 -4.90 -5.86
N ASP A 67 2.62 -5.13 -7.14
CA ASP A 67 3.37 -4.56 -8.24
C ASP A 67 3.18 -3.04 -8.23
N TYR A 68 3.84 -2.33 -9.15
CA TYR A 68 3.62 -0.89 -9.26
C TYR A 68 2.17 -0.62 -9.64
N VAL A 69 1.50 0.19 -8.83
CA VAL A 69 0.08 0.53 -9.00
C VAL A 69 -0.11 1.98 -9.46
N ALA A 70 0.95 2.78 -9.44
CA ALA A 70 0.92 4.17 -9.87
C ALA A 70 2.26 4.53 -10.51
N PHE A 71 2.24 5.52 -11.41
CA PHE A 71 3.42 5.92 -12.16
C PHE A 71 3.46 7.44 -12.27
N GLY A 72 4.64 7.98 -12.49
CA GLY A 72 4.84 9.41 -12.72
C GLY A 72 6.16 9.68 -13.40
N ALA A 73 6.32 10.89 -13.92
CA ALA A 73 7.55 11.35 -14.56
C ALA A 73 8.67 11.62 -13.55
N SER A 74 8.34 11.66 -12.27
CA SER A 74 9.27 11.79 -11.16
C SER A 74 8.79 10.93 -10.00
N ARG A 75 9.67 10.70 -9.01
CA ARG A 75 9.28 9.99 -7.80
C ARG A 75 8.16 10.72 -7.07
N ASP A 76 8.25 12.04 -6.97
CA ASP A 76 7.19 12.84 -6.33
C ASP A 76 5.85 12.69 -7.03
N GLU A 77 5.83 12.68 -8.36
CA GLU A 77 4.60 12.50 -9.11
C GLU A 77 4.03 11.09 -8.91
N ALA A 78 4.87 10.07 -8.93
CA ALA A 78 4.44 8.69 -8.68
C ALA A 78 3.83 8.57 -7.28
N GLU A 79 4.44 9.20 -6.28
CA GLU A 79 3.91 9.21 -4.91
C GLU A 79 2.56 9.91 -4.84
N ARG A 80 2.43 11.08 -5.48
CA ARG A 80 1.14 11.80 -5.50
C ARG A 80 0.06 10.97 -6.17
N THR A 81 0.40 10.27 -7.24
CA THR A 81 -0.56 9.40 -7.93
C THR A 81 -1.00 8.25 -7.02
N ALA A 82 -0.08 7.64 -6.30
CA ALA A 82 -0.42 6.60 -5.32
C ALA A 82 -1.29 7.16 -4.19
N HIS A 83 -1.01 8.36 -3.71
CA HIS A 83 -1.79 8.99 -2.66
C HIS A 83 -3.21 9.38 -3.12
N ALA A 84 -3.44 9.46 -4.43
CA ALA A 84 -4.77 9.73 -4.98
C ALA A 84 -5.65 8.47 -5.03
N LEU A 85 -5.10 7.28 -4.79
CA LEU A 85 -5.90 6.06 -4.71
C LEU A 85 -6.91 6.17 -3.57
N SER A 86 -8.12 5.72 -3.80
CA SER A 86 -9.13 5.66 -2.74
C SER A 86 -8.75 4.58 -1.73
N LEU A 87 -9.21 4.75 -0.49
CA LEU A 87 -9.00 3.71 0.53
C LEU A 87 -9.67 2.39 0.11
N HIS A 88 -10.77 2.47 -0.62
CA HIS A 88 -11.41 1.29 -1.19
C HIS A 88 -10.49 0.55 -2.16
N ASP A 89 -9.83 1.28 -3.06
CA ASP A 89 -8.88 0.69 -4.01
C ASP A 89 -7.67 0.11 -3.30
N VAL A 90 -7.16 0.81 -2.28
CA VAL A 90 -6.04 0.30 -1.47
C VAL A 90 -6.43 -1.02 -0.81
N LYS A 91 -7.64 -1.10 -0.25
CA LYS A 91 -8.14 -2.34 0.36
C LYS A 91 -8.22 -3.47 -0.66
N GLN A 92 -8.67 -3.20 -1.87
CA GLN A 92 -8.71 -4.22 -2.93
C GLN A 92 -7.30 -4.72 -3.29
N HIS A 93 -6.32 -3.82 -3.36
CA HIS A 93 -4.94 -4.22 -3.59
C HIS A 93 -4.42 -5.11 -2.46
N LEU A 94 -4.75 -4.77 -1.21
CA LEU A 94 -4.39 -5.60 -0.06
C LEU A 94 -4.98 -7.00 -0.18
N ASP A 95 -6.27 -7.09 -0.44
CA ASP A 95 -6.95 -8.38 -0.51
C ASP A 95 -6.32 -9.29 -1.56
N ARG A 96 -6.02 -8.74 -2.74
CA ARG A 96 -5.36 -9.49 -3.81
C ARG A 96 -3.96 -9.92 -3.42
N ALA A 97 -3.19 -9.05 -2.78
CA ALA A 97 -1.82 -9.35 -2.36
C ALA A 97 -1.80 -10.46 -1.30
N VAL A 98 -2.70 -10.39 -0.32
CA VAL A 98 -2.81 -11.41 0.73
C VAL A 98 -3.24 -12.76 0.12
N GLU A 99 -4.25 -12.76 -0.74
CA GLU A 99 -4.72 -13.97 -1.40
C GLU A 99 -3.62 -14.61 -2.25
N ALA A 100 -2.85 -13.81 -2.98
CA ALA A 100 -1.73 -14.31 -3.76
C ALA A 100 -0.67 -14.94 -2.85
N ARG A 101 -0.39 -14.30 -1.71
CA ARG A 101 0.59 -14.80 -0.74
C ARG A 101 0.13 -16.10 -0.09
N GLN A 102 -1.15 -16.22 0.20
CA GLN A 102 -1.71 -17.43 0.80
C GLN A 102 -1.60 -18.66 -0.10
N ARG A 103 -1.45 -18.45 -1.41
CA ARG A 103 -1.24 -19.55 -2.36
C ARG A 103 0.21 -20.03 -2.39
N GLU A 104 1.12 -19.31 -1.77
CA GLU A 104 2.51 -19.71 -1.67
C GLU A 104 2.72 -20.60 -0.45
N PRO A 105 3.45 -21.71 -0.59
CA PRO A 105 3.53 -22.70 0.51
C PRO A 105 4.31 -22.23 1.73
N ASP A 106 5.13 -21.20 1.61
CA ASP A 106 6.08 -20.79 2.65
C ASP A 106 5.68 -19.52 3.41
N TRP A 107 4.43 -19.18 3.42
CA TRP A 107 4.03 -17.96 4.14
C TRP A 107 3.55 -18.19 5.57
#